data_e0e8804f0fa5cbbb1da7820746122e6a
#
_entry.id   e0e8804f0fa5cbbb1da7820746122e6a
#
_cell.length_a   1.000
_cell.length_b   1.000
_cell.length_c   1.000
_cell.angle_alpha   90.00
_cell.angle_beta   90.00
_cell.angle_gamma   90.00
#
_symmetry.space_group_name_H-M   'P 1'
#
loop_
_entity.id
_entity.type
_entity.pdbx_description
1 polymer ?
#
loop_
_entity_poly.entity_id
_entity_poly.type
_entity_poly.pdbx_seq_one_letter_code
_entity_poly.pdbx_strand_id
1 'polypeptide(L)'
;MLLLCWLAATTLTLSTKATFRGITYSATVVPACDASQPPLVLLPPIGVGIDRTFCKPFVEAWSTLAPGPALHVIDVVGVGDSSPKPKMKRPFGGWSEPPRTPTDWAEQTLSYIRDYVGEPCVIVGQSNLCAVALEAAELSGPSGLVRGIVLVGPPAVEALSIDKPPEKVQKVWRLVGSPIGAALFRFARRRAFLASFSKKNLFADPSKVDDDYLDICVAGAKDASSRHAVFSFVAGTWRKNYTPLLGRLTLPTLIVSGRDIGAGEGVGNAPSAPSEVDKTSYKGLLSWFSVWRKEGRGGRFAQVARDLGTDPAAKLRDFVGAMPAAAAAGTVETAMLPGWNVLVYESPSELAVEIGGFVRRRFGASDEAGRASGAQAWTAQAIEAIQKAKVSAAAAAATAAAAAAAVATAAAPPAPRPDEVRSWYDSGVRLFTSSMDEVQSWYDLGVRLKAKA
;
A
#
# COMPACT_ATOMS: atom_id res chain seq x y z
N MET A 1 24.30 23.26 20.60
CA MET A 1 23.87 22.41 19.44
C MET A 1 22.54 21.72 19.66
N LEU A 2 22.24 21.09 20.79
CA LEU A 2 20.97 20.43 21.09
C LEU A 2 19.75 21.40 21.08
N LEU A 3 19.91 22.66 21.51
CA LEU A 3 18.83 23.65 21.52
C LEU A 3 18.46 24.14 20.11
N LEU A 4 19.39 24.15 19.16
CA LEU A 4 19.16 24.51 17.77
C LEU A 4 18.41 23.39 17.00
N CYS A 5 18.61 22.12 17.37
CA CYS A 5 17.82 21.00 16.84
C CYS A 5 16.37 21.06 17.35
N TRP A 6 16.13 21.57 18.53
CA TRP A 6 14.78 21.67 19.12
C TRP A 6 13.93 22.83 18.54
N LEU A 7 14.57 23.92 18.11
CA LEU A 7 13.91 25.06 17.44
C LEU A 7 13.67 24.81 15.93
N ALA A 8 14.32 23.83 15.32
CA ALA A 8 14.12 23.42 13.92
C ALA A 8 13.05 22.32 13.74
N ALA A 9 12.26 22.02 14.78
CA ALA A 9 11.19 21.02 14.75
C ALA A 9 9.94 21.43 13.95
N THR A 10 10.00 22.44 13.11
CA THR A 10 9.18 22.53 11.92
C THR A 10 9.82 21.61 10.88
N THR A 11 9.36 20.40 10.83
CA THR A 11 9.85 19.33 9.95
C THR A 11 9.93 19.81 8.51
N LEU A 12 11.14 20.11 8.07
CA LEU A 12 11.39 20.48 6.67
C LEU A 12 11.23 19.23 5.81
N THR A 13 10.01 18.98 5.37
CA THR A 13 9.75 17.92 4.39
C THR A 13 10.00 18.48 3.00
N LEU A 14 10.98 17.94 2.28
CA LEU A 14 11.33 18.39 0.95
C LEU A 14 10.60 17.53 -0.10
N SER A 15 9.99 18.16 -1.09
CA SER A 15 9.48 17.48 -2.28
C SER A 15 10.52 17.60 -3.39
N THR A 16 10.97 16.48 -3.94
CA THR A 16 11.96 16.42 -5.01
C THR A 16 11.42 15.68 -6.22
N LYS A 17 12.06 15.90 -7.39
CA LYS A 17 11.79 15.15 -8.61
C LYS A 17 12.97 14.26 -8.92
N ALA A 18 12.67 13.03 -9.35
CA ALA A 18 13.65 12.06 -9.83
C ALA A 18 13.22 11.56 -11.21
N THR A 19 14.16 10.96 -11.95
CA THR A 19 13.89 10.45 -13.29
C THR A 19 14.41 9.04 -13.43
N PHE A 20 13.59 8.17 -14.03
CA PHE A 20 13.96 6.80 -14.37
C PHE A 20 13.44 6.45 -15.77
N ARG A 21 14.35 6.05 -16.66
CA ARG A 21 14.02 5.70 -18.07
C ARG A 21 13.17 6.76 -18.77
N GLY A 22 13.49 8.04 -18.54
CA GLY A 22 12.77 9.17 -19.15
C GLY A 22 11.43 9.51 -18.50
N ILE A 23 11.04 8.84 -17.41
CA ILE A 23 9.85 9.13 -16.64
C ILE A 23 10.24 9.87 -15.36
N THR A 24 9.75 11.09 -15.20
CA THR A 24 9.91 11.87 -13.98
C THR A 24 8.86 11.46 -12.97
N TYR A 25 9.25 11.32 -11.71
CA TYR A 25 8.38 11.01 -10.58
C TYR A 25 8.80 11.81 -9.35
N SER A 26 7.98 11.81 -8.31
CA SER A 26 8.24 12.60 -7.10
C SER A 26 8.70 11.73 -5.94
N ALA A 27 9.49 12.37 -5.09
CA ALA A 27 9.86 11.86 -3.77
C ALA A 27 9.60 12.91 -2.69
N THR A 28 9.24 12.44 -1.50
CA THR A 28 9.17 13.22 -0.27
C THR A 28 10.37 12.84 0.59
N VAL A 29 11.17 13.81 1.02
CA VAL A 29 12.39 13.55 1.79
C VAL A 29 12.29 14.23 3.16
N VAL A 30 12.49 13.45 4.21
CA VAL A 30 12.76 13.94 5.57
C VAL A 30 14.26 13.84 5.77
N PRO A 31 14.96 14.96 5.99
CA PRO A 31 16.40 14.95 6.22
C PRO A 31 16.81 14.13 7.46
N ALA A 32 18.00 13.57 7.43
CA ALA A 32 18.55 12.88 8.57
C ALA A 32 18.80 13.82 9.75
N CYS A 33 18.45 13.39 10.95
CA CYS A 33 18.97 13.96 12.20
C CYS A 33 20.18 13.17 12.71
N ASP A 34 20.34 11.92 12.24
CA ASP A 34 21.49 11.05 12.50
C ASP A 34 21.96 10.43 11.18
N ALA A 35 23.03 10.98 10.62
CA ALA A 35 23.64 10.52 9.38
C ALA A 35 24.54 9.28 9.57
N SER A 36 24.71 8.75 10.80
CA SER A 36 25.47 7.52 11.04
C SER A 36 24.70 6.25 10.64
N GLN A 37 23.39 6.38 10.45
CA GLN A 37 22.49 5.28 10.10
C GLN A 37 22.13 5.35 8.62
N PRO A 38 21.94 4.18 7.95
CA PRO A 38 21.59 4.16 6.54
C PRO A 38 20.21 4.80 6.29
N PRO A 39 20.05 5.61 5.23
CA PRO A 39 18.77 6.16 4.83
C PRO A 39 17.71 5.08 4.58
N LEU A 40 16.46 5.47 4.72
CA LEU A 40 15.30 4.64 4.40
C LEU A 40 14.70 5.06 3.07
N VAL A 41 14.35 4.08 2.23
CA VAL A 41 13.53 4.31 1.04
C VAL A 41 12.22 3.56 1.19
N LEU A 42 11.14 4.30 1.42
CA LEU A 42 9.78 3.76 1.60
C LEU A 42 9.03 3.76 0.26
N LEU A 43 8.48 2.60 -0.07
CA LEU A 43 7.61 2.35 -1.20
C LEU A 43 6.16 2.29 -0.72
N PRO A 44 5.30 3.29 -1.07
CA PRO A 44 3.89 3.28 -0.73
C PRO A 44 3.15 2.08 -1.33
N PRO A 45 2.06 1.59 -0.73
CA PRO A 45 1.31 0.49 -1.33
C PRO A 45 0.70 0.90 -2.69
N ILE A 46 0.42 -0.07 -3.55
CA ILE A 46 -0.29 0.16 -4.82
C ILE A 46 -1.80 0.09 -4.61
N GLY A 47 -2.49 1.15 -4.97
CA GLY A 47 -3.95 1.23 -4.90
C GLY A 47 -4.53 2.37 -5.71
N VAL A 48 -5.86 2.44 -5.77
CA VAL A 48 -6.55 3.52 -6.49
C VAL A 48 -6.37 4.84 -5.72
N GLY A 49 -5.61 5.76 -6.32
CA GLY A 49 -5.32 7.06 -5.73
C GLY A 49 -4.24 7.04 -4.63
N ILE A 50 -3.53 5.93 -4.49
CA ILE A 50 -2.43 5.84 -3.53
C ILE A 50 -1.13 6.26 -4.24
N ASP A 51 -0.43 7.20 -3.64
CA ASP A 51 0.89 7.67 -3.99
C ASP A 51 1.69 8.00 -2.71
N ARG A 52 2.83 8.68 -2.80
CA ARG A 52 3.66 9.04 -1.63
C ARG A 52 2.90 9.86 -0.58
N THR A 53 1.88 10.64 -0.98
CA THR A 53 1.10 11.46 -0.05
C THR A 53 0.26 10.63 0.91
N PHE A 54 -0.07 9.40 0.51
CA PHE A 54 -0.71 8.42 1.39
C PHE A 54 0.11 8.12 2.65
N CYS A 55 1.43 8.22 2.57
CA CYS A 55 2.33 7.98 3.70
C CYS A 55 2.51 9.21 4.61
N LYS A 56 1.74 10.31 4.39
CA LYS A 56 1.85 11.52 5.18
C LYS A 56 1.82 11.30 6.70
N PRO A 57 0.90 10.49 7.28
CA PRO A 57 0.91 10.23 8.71
C PRO A 57 2.20 9.56 9.21
N PHE A 58 2.77 8.65 8.41
CA PHE A 58 4.05 8.02 8.74
C PHE A 58 5.22 9.01 8.63
N VAL A 59 5.23 9.85 7.60
CA VAL A 59 6.25 10.92 7.43
C VAL A 59 6.23 11.88 8.62
N GLU A 60 5.05 12.29 9.06
CA GLU A 60 4.88 13.15 10.25
C GLU A 60 5.38 12.45 11.52
N ALA A 61 4.97 11.19 11.72
CA ALA A 61 5.42 10.40 12.86
C ALA A 61 6.96 10.22 12.85
N TRP A 62 7.53 9.87 11.69
CA TRP A 62 8.98 9.72 11.53
C TRP A 62 9.72 11.01 11.88
N SER A 63 9.20 12.13 11.43
CA SER A 63 9.78 13.45 11.67
C SER A 63 9.81 13.86 13.14
N THR A 64 8.87 13.36 13.94
CA THR A 64 8.78 13.66 15.39
C THR A 64 9.64 12.74 16.23
N LEU A 65 10.11 11.61 15.70
CA LEU A 65 10.89 10.59 16.40
C LEU A 65 12.41 10.81 16.29
N ALA A 66 12.85 12.06 16.17
CA ALA A 66 14.28 12.40 16.11
C ALA A 66 15.08 11.87 17.34
N PRO A 67 16.37 11.52 17.17
CA PRO A 67 17.13 11.53 15.93
C PRO A 67 16.99 10.21 15.14
N GLY A 68 16.75 10.31 13.84
CA GLY A 68 16.65 9.17 12.93
C GLY A 68 17.38 9.41 11.61
N PRO A 69 17.61 8.35 10.81
CA PRO A 69 18.17 8.50 9.46
C PRO A 69 17.22 9.23 8.52
N ALA A 70 17.73 9.65 7.37
CA ALA A 70 16.89 10.23 6.32
C ALA A 70 15.80 9.24 5.87
N LEU A 71 14.59 9.77 5.60
CA LEU A 71 13.50 9.00 5.03
C LEU A 71 13.16 9.56 3.66
N HIS A 72 13.19 8.72 2.66
CA HIS A 72 12.76 9.00 1.29
C HIS A 72 11.49 8.20 0.98
N VAL A 73 10.37 8.86 0.74
CA VAL A 73 9.13 8.22 0.28
C VAL A 73 9.00 8.50 -1.21
N ILE A 74 9.12 7.48 -2.05
CA ILE A 74 9.15 7.65 -3.51
C ILE A 74 7.87 7.15 -4.17
N ASP A 75 7.35 7.88 -5.15
CA ASP A 75 6.34 7.35 -6.04
C ASP A 75 6.94 6.27 -6.94
N VAL A 76 6.31 5.12 -7.04
CA VAL A 76 6.69 4.18 -8.09
C VAL A 76 6.18 4.67 -9.44
N VAL A 77 6.94 4.42 -10.50
CA VAL A 77 6.60 4.86 -11.85
C VAL A 77 5.20 4.40 -12.24
N GLY A 78 4.37 5.37 -12.64
CA GLY A 78 2.99 5.14 -13.05
C GLY A 78 1.94 5.58 -12.02
N VAL A 79 2.33 5.94 -10.79
CA VAL A 79 1.43 6.54 -9.79
C VAL A 79 1.77 8.01 -9.55
N GLY A 80 0.96 8.68 -8.74
CA GLY A 80 1.16 10.08 -8.35
C GLY A 80 1.24 11.00 -9.57
N ASP A 81 2.23 11.87 -9.56
CA ASP A 81 2.51 12.83 -10.63
C ASP A 81 3.59 12.36 -11.62
N SER A 82 3.83 11.04 -11.71
CA SER A 82 4.75 10.44 -12.69
C SER A 82 4.38 10.88 -14.12
N SER A 83 5.38 11.30 -14.92
CA SER A 83 5.17 11.79 -16.29
C SER A 83 6.37 11.45 -17.19
N PRO A 84 6.15 11.02 -18.43
CA PRO A 84 4.87 10.69 -19.06
C PRO A 84 4.26 9.40 -18.50
N LYS A 85 2.93 9.32 -18.50
CA LYS A 85 2.21 8.08 -18.15
C LYS A 85 1.89 7.28 -19.41
N PRO A 86 1.80 5.94 -19.30
CA PRO A 86 1.42 5.08 -20.41
C PRO A 86 0.08 5.47 -21.02
N LYS A 87 0.02 5.50 -22.35
CA LYS A 87 -1.17 5.85 -23.12
C LYS A 87 -1.93 4.60 -23.57
N MET A 88 -3.24 4.72 -23.70
CA MET A 88 -4.03 3.69 -24.38
C MET A 88 -3.99 3.91 -25.89
N LYS A 89 -3.79 2.85 -26.66
CA LYS A 89 -3.95 2.85 -28.11
C LYS A 89 -5.42 2.99 -28.45
N ARG A 90 -5.76 3.95 -29.31
CA ARG A 90 -7.13 4.17 -29.77
C ARG A 90 -7.45 3.29 -31.00
N PRO A 91 -8.74 2.92 -31.21
CA PRO A 91 -9.90 3.05 -30.32
C PRO A 91 -10.04 1.93 -29.29
N PHE A 92 -9.44 0.74 -29.48
CA PHE A 92 -9.57 -0.43 -28.62
C PHE A 92 -8.27 -1.22 -28.46
N GLY A 93 -7.13 -0.62 -28.74
CA GLY A 93 -5.83 -1.28 -28.88
C GLY A 93 -5.13 -1.67 -27.56
N GLY A 94 -5.75 -1.51 -26.39
CA GLY A 94 -5.10 -1.77 -25.12
C GLY A 94 -4.04 -0.73 -24.76
N TRP A 95 -3.15 -1.08 -23.83
CA TRP A 95 -2.03 -0.21 -23.41
C TRP A 95 -0.91 -0.17 -24.46
N SER A 96 -0.22 0.97 -24.55
CA SER A 96 1.00 1.12 -25.38
C SER A 96 2.20 0.39 -24.79
N GLU A 97 2.18 0.16 -23.50
CA GLU A 97 3.25 -0.45 -22.71
C GLU A 97 2.77 -1.74 -22.03
N PRO A 98 3.67 -2.68 -21.75
CA PRO A 98 3.36 -3.86 -20.96
C PRO A 98 3.02 -3.48 -19.52
N PRO A 99 2.43 -4.41 -18.74
CA PRO A 99 2.25 -4.18 -17.31
C PRO A 99 3.61 -4.05 -16.60
N ARG A 100 3.70 -3.15 -15.63
CA ARG A 100 4.87 -3.03 -14.77
C ARG A 100 4.99 -4.24 -13.85
N THR A 101 6.21 -4.63 -13.61
CA THR A 101 6.56 -5.76 -12.73
C THR A 101 7.25 -5.25 -11.45
N PRO A 102 7.34 -6.05 -10.40
CA PRO A 102 8.19 -5.72 -9.25
C PRO A 102 9.63 -5.44 -9.63
N THR A 103 10.17 -6.14 -10.62
CA THR A 103 11.53 -5.93 -11.15
C THR A 103 11.70 -4.53 -11.74
N ASP A 104 10.72 -4.02 -12.53
CA ASP A 104 10.77 -2.65 -13.08
C ASP A 104 10.83 -1.60 -11.96
N TRP A 105 10.05 -1.78 -10.90
CA TRP A 105 10.04 -0.87 -9.76
C TRP A 105 11.26 -1.05 -8.84
N ALA A 106 11.82 -2.25 -8.75
CA ALA A 106 13.08 -2.51 -8.05
C ALA A 106 14.25 -1.81 -8.74
N GLU A 107 14.35 -1.89 -10.07
CA GLU A 107 15.35 -1.16 -10.84
C GLU A 107 15.21 0.36 -10.71
N GLN A 108 13.95 0.88 -10.69
CA GLN A 108 13.69 2.28 -10.37
C GLN A 108 14.20 2.64 -8.97
N THR A 109 13.91 1.82 -7.98
CA THR A 109 14.32 2.06 -6.58
C THR A 109 15.84 2.08 -6.44
N LEU A 110 16.54 1.12 -7.08
CA LEU A 110 18.01 1.08 -7.08
C LEU A 110 18.62 2.27 -7.83
N SER A 111 18.01 2.70 -8.94
CA SER A 111 18.42 3.92 -9.63
C SER A 111 18.26 5.15 -8.74
N TYR A 112 17.13 5.24 -8.01
CA TYR A 112 16.92 6.34 -7.05
C TYR A 112 17.98 6.35 -5.94
N ILE A 113 18.27 5.18 -5.37
CA ILE A 113 19.30 5.05 -4.32
C ILE A 113 20.65 5.52 -4.87
N ARG A 114 21.06 5.03 -6.02
CA ARG A 114 22.37 5.35 -6.63
C ARG A 114 22.47 6.82 -7.00
N ASP A 115 21.44 7.38 -7.67
CA ASP A 115 21.52 8.65 -8.37
C ASP A 115 21.07 9.86 -7.52
N TYR A 116 20.25 9.64 -6.48
CA TYR A 116 19.67 10.71 -5.66
C TYR A 116 19.99 10.59 -4.18
N VAL A 117 20.12 9.37 -3.62
CA VAL A 117 20.53 9.19 -2.23
C VAL A 117 22.06 9.16 -2.12
N GLY A 118 22.73 8.44 -3.02
CA GLY A 118 24.20 8.37 -3.11
C GLY A 118 24.85 7.43 -2.11
N GLU A 119 24.08 6.74 -1.27
CA GLU A 119 24.59 5.80 -0.25
C GLU A 119 23.66 4.59 -0.07
N PRO A 120 24.17 3.46 0.46
CA PRO A 120 23.38 2.27 0.68
C PRO A 120 22.25 2.47 1.69
N CYS A 121 21.05 1.98 1.34
CA CYS A 121 19.80 2.21 2.06
C CYS A 121 19.17 0.95 2.65
N VAL A 122 18.23 1.15 3.58
CA VAL A 122 17.23 0.16 3.96
C VAL A 122 15.95 0.43 3.15
N ILE A 123 15.42 -0.58 2.46
CA ILE A 123 14.18 -0.44 1.68
C ILE A 123 13.00 -0.89 2.54
N VAL A 124 11.99 -0.05 2.62
CA VAL A 124 10.71 -0.34 3.30
C VAL A 124 9.64 -0.56 2.25
N GLY A 125 9.17 -1.80 2.09
CA GLY A 125 8.07 -2.16 1.20
C GLY A 125 6.77 -2.33 1.97
N GLN A 126 5.70 -1.62 1.57
CA GLN A 126 4.38 -1.78 2.16
C GLN A 126 3.51 -2.70 1.32
N SER A 127 2.87 -3.69 1.97
CA SER A 127 1.92 -4.60 1.34
C SER A 127 2.56 -5.34 0.14
N ASN A 128 1.98 -5.28 -1.04
CA ASN A 128 2.50 -5.97 -2.22
C ASN A 128 3.82 -5.40 -2.76
N LEU A 129 4.21 -4.18 -2.38
CA LEU A 129 5.53 -3.65 -2.70
C LEU A 129 6.65 -4.27 -1.83
N CYS A 130 6.32 -5.14 -0.89
CA CYS A 130 7.29 -6.08 -0.31
C CYS A 130 8.00 -6.91 -1.39
N ALA A 131 7.29 -7.29 -2.46
CA ALA A 131 7.90 -7.96 -3.61
C ALA A 131 8.96 -7.09 -4.30
N VAL A 132 8.76 -5.78 -4.38
CA VAL A 132 9.75 -4.84 -4.93
C VAL A 132 10.98 -4.74 -4.03
N ALA A 133 10.78 -4.70 -2.70
CA ALA A 133 11.90 -4.69 -1.76
C ALA A 133 12.73 -5.99 -1.86
N LEU A 134 12.09 -7.15 -2.02
CA LEU A 134 12.77 -8.42 -2.24
C LEU A 134 13.55 -8.43 -3.57
N GLU A 135 12.94 -8.00 -4.68
CA GLU A 135 13.62 -7.91 -5.99
C GLU A 135 14.79 -6.91 -5.95
N ALA A 136 14.63 -5.77 -5.27
CA ALA A 136 15.71 -4.79 -5.14
C ALA A 136 16.87 -5.34 -4.31
N ALA A 137 16.59 -6.10 -3.25
CA ALA A 137 17.62 -6.78 -2.47
C ALA A 137 18.42 -7.78 -3.32
N GLU A 138 17.72 -8.55 -4.17
CA GLU A 138 18.37 -9.49 -5.10
C GLU A 138 19.19 -8.77 -6.16
N LEU A 139 18.61 -7.78 -6.84
CA LEU A 139 19.27 -7.02 -7.90
C LEU A 139 20.43 -6.16 -7.38
N SER A 140 20.38 -5.72 -6.13
CA SER A 140 21.48 -4.99 -5.50
C SER A 140 22.76 -5.83 -5.45
N GLY A 141 22.64 -7.11 -5.14
CA GLY A 141 23.73 -8.06 -5.18
C GLY A 141 25.07 -7.50 -4.70
N PRO A 142 26.14 -7.63 -5.52
CA PRO A 142 27.48 -7.14 -5.17
C PRO A 142 27.61 -5.63 -5.04
N SER A 143 26.65 -4.84 -5.60
CA SER A 143 26.69 -3.37 -5.49
C SER A 143 26.51 -2.89 -4.04
N GLY A 144 25.88 -3.70 -3.19
CA GLY A 144 25.65 -3.39 -1.79
C GLY A 144 24.73 -2.19 -1.54
N LEU A 145 23.97 -1.73 -2.53
CA LEU A 145 23.08 -0.57 -2.40
C LEU A 145 21.94 -0.81 -1.41
N VAL A 146 21.58 -2.07 -1.16
CA VAL A 146 20.57 -2.45 -0.17
C VAL A 146 21.26 -3.07 1.03
N ARG A 147 21.18 -2.41 2.19
CA ARG A 147 21.75 -2.87 3.45
C ARG A 147 20.80 -3.71 4.30
N GLY A 148 19.51 -3.54 4.09
CA GLY A 148 18.46 -4.27 4.79
C GLY A 148 17.11 -4.00 4.17
N ILE A 149 16.11 -4.78 4.55
CA ILE A 149 14.74 -4.61 4.10
C ILE A 149 13.75 -4.63 5.26
N VAL A 150 12.67 -3.89 5.10
CA VAL A 150 11.52 -3.92 6.01
C VAL A 150 10.28 -4.28 5.18
N LEU A 151 9.63 -5.37 5.54
CA LEU A 151 8.42 -5.88 4.90
C LEU A 151 7.23 -5.54 5.78
N VAL A 152 6.46 -4.52 5.42
CA VAL A 152 5.34 -4.02 6.20
C VAL A 152 4.03 -4.56 5.65
N GLY A 153 3.30 -5.35 6.42
CA GLY A 153 2.06 -5.98 6.01
C GLY A 153 2.23 -6.82 4.73
N PRO A 154 3.26 -7.68 4.61
CA PRO A 154 3.50 -8.43 3.38
C PRO A 154 2.34 -9.37 3.08
N PRO A 155 2.10 -9.76 1.83
CA PRO A 155 1.24 -10.90 1.50
C PRO A 155 1.73 -12.16 2.22
N ALA A 156 0.86 -13.14 2.46
CA ALA A 156 1.28 -14.42 3.05
C ALA A 156 2.34 -15.12 2.18
N VAL A 157 3.19 -15.93 2.81
CA VAL A 157 4.28 -16.65 2.12
C VAL A 157 3.74 -17.51 0.97
N GLU A 158 2.57 -18.14 1.15
CA GLU A 158 1.92 -18.94 0.11
C GLU A 158 1.61 -18.09 -1.14
N ALA A 159 1.18 -16.85 -0.96
CA ALA A 159 0.92 -15.95 -2.09
C ALA A 159 2.20 -15.52 -2.82
N LEU A 160 3.31 -15.49 -2.11
CA LEU A 160 4.65 -15.21 -2.62
C LEU A 160 5.39 -16.47 -3.10
N SER A 161 4.78 -17.65 -3.01
CA SER A 161 5.37 -18.93 -3.44
C SER A 161 4.77 -19.45 -4.75
N ILE A 162 3.82 -18.74 -5.33
CA ILE A 162 3.08 -19.20 -6.50
C ILE A 162 3.31 -18.26 -7.68
N ASP A 163 3.91 -18.79 -8.75
CA ASP A 163 3.98 -18.09 -10.03
C ASP A 163 2.60 -17.98 -10.67
N LYS A 164 2.24 -16.77 -11.07
CA LYS A 164 1.08 -16.61 -11.93
C LYS A 164 1.49 -16.81 -13.39
N PRO A 165 0.90 -17.78 -14.11
CA PRO A 165 1.24 -18.02 -15.50
C PRO A 165 1.15 -16.74 -16.36
N PRO A 166 2.15 -16.47 -17.22
CA PRO A 166 2.20 -15.25 -18.03
C PRO A 166 0.95 -15.04 -18.90
N GLU A 167 0.37 -16.12 -19.43
CA GLU A 167 -0.85 -16.09 -20.23
C GLU A 167 -2.07 -15.62 -19.41
N LYS A 168 -2.14 -15.99 -18.11
CA LYS A 168 -3.18 -15.50 -17.20
C LYS A 168 -3.01 -14.04 -16.86
N VAL A 169 -1.77 -13.58 -16.64
CA VAL A 169 -1.43 -12.17 -16.47
C VAL A 169 -1.87 -11.39 -17.70
N GLN A 170 -1.48 -11.85 -18.88
CA GLN A 170 -1.77 -11.20 -20.15
C GLN A 170 -3.28 -11.14 -20.45
N LYS A 171 -4.03 -12.20 -20.08
CA LYS A 171 -5.49 -12.23 -20.26
C LYS A 171 -6.16 -11.14 -19.40
N VAL A 172 -5.79 -11.05 -18.11
CA VAL A 172 -6.31 -9.99 -17.23
C VAL A 172 -5.86 -8.62 -17.73
N TRP A 173 -4.60 -8.48 -18.13
CA TRP A 173 -4.05 -7.22 -18.66
C TRP A 173 -4.83 -6.69 -19.86
N ARG A 174 -5.18 -7.55 -20.82
CA ARG A 174 -6.02 -7.18 -21.96
C ARG A 174 -7.42 -6.72 -21.53
N LEU A 175 -8.02 -7.41 -20.54
CA LEU A 175 -9.34 -7.07 -20.03
C LEU A 175 -9.33 -5.68 -19.35
N VAL A 176 -8.38 -5.43 -18.43
CA VAL A 176 -8.30 -4.14 -17.73
C VAL A 176 -7.79 -3.00 -18.62
N GLY A 177 -7.08 -3.31 -19.72
CA GLY A 177 -6.69 -2.39 -20.78
C GLY A 177 -7.82 -2.05 -21.76
N SER A 178 -9.01 -2.63 -21.62
CA SER A 178 -10.18 -2.40 -22.45
C SER A 178 -11.04 -1.23 -21.94
N PRO A 179 -12.08 -0.81 -22.68
CA PRO A 179 -13.09 0.13 -22.20
C PRO A 179 -13.77 -0.31 -20.90
N ILE A 180 -13.92 -1.63 -20.69
CA ILE A 180 -14.45 -2.21 -19.45
C ILE A 180 -13.52 -1.86 -18.27
N GLY A 181 -12.21 -2.03 -18.41
CA GLY A 181 -11.25 -1.63 -17.39
C GLY A 181 -11.29 -0.11 -17.11
N ALA A 182 -11.50 0.71 -18.14
CA ALA A 182 -11.69 2.15 -17.96
C ALA A 182 -12.94 2.48 -17.14
N ALA A 183 -14.06 1.79 -17.39
CA ALA A 183 -15.29 1.95 -16.63
C ALA A 183 -15.14 1.46 -15.18
N LEU A 184 -14.47 0.32 -14.98
CA LEU A 184 -14.15 -0.20 -13.65
C LEU A 184 -13.30 0.79 -12.84
N PHE A 185 -12.27 1.37 -13.44
CA PHE A 185 -11.43 2.35 -12.75
C PHE A 185 -12.21 3.64 -12.44
N ARG A 186 -13.07 4.11 -13.36
CA ARG A 186 -13.94 5.26 -13.13
C ARG A 186 -14.90 5.02 -11.96
N PHE A 187 -15.39 3.80 -11.80
CA PHE A 187 -16.19 3.40 -10.66
C PHE A 187 -15.37 3.34 -9.38
N ALA A 188 -14.22 2.65 -9.41
CA ALA A 188 -13.37 2.42 -8.25
C ALA A 188 -12.78 3.71 -7.63
N ARG A 189 -12.58 4.77 -8.41
CA ARG A 189 -12.09 6.07 -7.92
C ARG A 189 -13.15 6.98 -7.29
N ARG A 190 -14.41 6.53 -7.22
CA ARG A 190 -15.47 7.30 -6.55
C ARG A 190 -15.26 7.27 -5.04
N ARG A 191 -15.41 8.44 -4.38
CA ARG A 191 -15.24 8.56 -2.93
C ARG A 191 -16.04 7.50 -2.14
N ALA A 192 -17.30 7.28 -2.51
CA ALA A 192 -18.15 6.28 -1.87
C ALA A 192 -17.63 4.84 -2.01
N PHE A 193 -17.06 4.49 -3.18
CA PHE A 193 -16.43 3.17 -3.36
C PHE A 193 -15.15 3.06 -2.55
N LEU A 194 -14.28 4.06 -2.60
CA LEU A 194 -13.02 4.10 -1.82
C LEU A 194 -13.31 3.97 -0.33
N ALA A 195 -14.28 4.72 0.19
CA ALA A 195 -14.69 4.64 1.59
C ALA A 195 -15.18 3.22 1.97
N SER A 196 -16.13 2.67 1.18
CA SER A 196 -16.67 1.35 1.46
C SER A 196 -15.63 0.24 1.34
N PHE A 197 -14.78 0.30 0.31
CA PHE A 197 -13.73 -0.68 0.08
C PHE A 197 -12.67 -0.63 1.19
N SER A 198 -12.19 0.56 1.55
CA SER A 198 -11.15 0.74 2.55
C SER A 198 -11.61 0.31 3.94
N LYS A 199 -12.82 0.71 4.35
CA LYS A 199 -13.42 0.29 5.63
C LYS A 199 -13.57 -1.22 5.76
N LYS A 200 -13.80 -1.92 4.65
CA LYS A 200 -14.04 -3.37 4.66
C LYS A 200 -12.78 -4.20 4.44
N ASN A 201 -11.80 -3.69 3.70
CA ASN A 201 -10.74 -4.53 3.15
C ASN A 201 -9.33 -4.03 3.43
N LEU A 202 -9.15 -2.84 3.99
CA LEU A 202 -7.81 -2.29 4.21
C LEU A 202 -7.54 -1.96 5.67
N PHE A 203 -8.53 -1.52 6.43
CA PHE A 203 -8.38 -1.02 7.78
C PHE A 203 -8.97 -1.97 8.81
N ALA A 204 -8.28 -2.15 9.92
CA ALA A 204 -8.83 -2.81 11.11
C ALA A 204 -9.85 -1.89 11.80
N ASP A 205 -9.52 -0.60 11.88
CA ASP A 205 -10.39 0.43 12.43
C ASP A 205 -11.04 1.26 11.31
N PRO A 206 -12.33 1.02 11.00
CA PRO A 206 -13.04 1.77 9.96
C PRO A 206 -13.14 3.27 10.21
N SER A 207 -12.96 3.75 11.46
CA SER A 207 -13.02 5.18 11.79
C SER A 207 -11.83 5.96 11.23
N LYS A 208 -10.70 5.29 10.96
CA LYS A 208 -9.52 5.87 10.32
C LYS A 208 -9.68 6.12 8.81
N VAL A 209 -10.78 5.62 8.22
CA VAL A 209 -11.18 5.98 6.85
C VAL A 209 -12.01 7.26 6.94
N ASP A 210 -11.36 8.33 7.29
CA ASP A 210 -11.89 9.68 7.48
C ASP A 210 -11.84 10.50 6.17
N ASP A 211 -12.18 11.76 6.28
CA ASP A 211 -12.19 12.66 5.12
C ASP A 211 -10.79 12.95 4.61
N ASP A 212 -9.79 13.08 5.48
CA ASP A 212 -8.39 13.32 5.10
C ASP A 212 -7.84 12.15 4.28
N TYR A 213 -8.08 10.91 4.73
CA TYR A 213 -7.75 9.71 3.97
C TYR A 213 -8.41 9.68 2.60
N LEU A 214 -9.71 9.96 2.56
CA LEU A 214 -10.49 9.92 1.33
C LEU A 214 -10.08 11.03 0.36
N ASP A 215 -9.73 12.21 0.85
CA ASP A 215 -9.27 13.33 0.03
C ASP A 215 -7.93 13.02 -0.63
N ILE A 216 -6.99 12.41 0.10
CA ILE A 216 -5.72 11.91 -0.45
C ILE A 216 -6.01 10.93 -1.60
N CYS A 217 -6.83 9.90 -1.35
CA CYS A 217 -7.12 8.88 -2.36
C CYS A 217 -7.87 9.45 -3.58
N VAL A 218 -8.82 10.34 -3.38
CA VAL A 218 -9.56 10.98 -4.47
C VAL A 218 -8.64 11.89 -5.30
N ALA A 219 -7.76 12.65 -4.65
CA ALA A 219 -6.79 13.51 -5.31
C ALA A 219 -5.82 12.69 -6.17
N GLY A 220 -5.24 11.62 -5.63
CA GLY A 220 -4.33 10.73 -6.35
C GLY A 220 -5.01 9.97 -7.51
N ALA A 221 -6.33 9.71 -7.41
CA ALA A 221 -7.12 9.05 -8.45
C ALA A 221 -7.64 9.99 -9.55
N LYS A 222 -7.38 11.32 -9.46
CA LYS A 222 -7.84 12.30 -10.46
C LYS A 222 -7.36 11.94 -11.86
N ASP A 223 -6.09 11.59 -11.99
CA ASP A 223 -5.53 11.18 -13.26
C ASP A 223 -5.87 9.72 -13.57
N ALA A 224 -6.75 9.54 -14.57
CA ALA A 224 -7.17 8.21 -14.98
C ALA A 224 -6.04 7.34 -15.57
N SER A 225 -4.90 7.92 -15.96
CA SER A 225 -3.76 7.18 -16.50
C SER A 225 -2.97 6.46 -15.40
N SER A 226 -3.11 6.84 -14.13
CA SER A 226 -2.55 6.12 -12.97
C SER A 226 -3.06 4.67 -12.87
N ARG A 227 -4.19 4.37 -13.52
CA ARG A 227 -4.74 3.01 -13.59
C ARG A 227 -3.78 1.98 -14.20
N HIS A 228 -2.77 2.39 -14.98
CA HIS A 228 -1.80 1.47 -15.55
C HIS A 228 -1.02 0.74 -14.44
N ALA A 229 -0.48 1.45 -13.46
CA ALA A 229 0.23 0.84 -12.34
C ALA A 229 -0.72 -0.02 -11.47
N VAL A 230 -1.91 0.51 -11.15
CA VAL A 230 -2.94 -0.22 -10.38
C VAL A 230 -3.33 -1.51 -11.10
N PHE A 231 -3.52 -1.46 -12.42
CA PHE A 231 -3.93 -2.62 -13.20
C PHE A 231 -2.78 -3.59 -13.48
N SER A 232 -1.53 -3.15 -13.48
CA SER A 232 -0.37 -4.04 -13.45
C SER A 232 -0.43 -4.94 -12.22
N PHE A 233 -0.69 -4.32 -11.07
CA PHE A 233 -0.89 -5.06 -9.83
C PHE A 233 -2.12 -6.00 -9.88
N VAL A 234 -3.28 -5.53 -10.33
CA VAL A 234 -4.51 -6.34 -10.48
C VAL A 234 -4.29 -7.50 -11.46
N ALA A 235 -3.50 -7.30 -12.52
CA ALA A 235 -3.10 -8.38 -13.43
C ALA A 235 -2.27 -9.47 -12.73
N GLY A 236 -1.70 -9.17 -11.56
CA GLY A 236 -0.96 -10.10 -10.74
C GLY A 236 0.50 -10.26 -11.16
N THR A 237 1.12 -9.20 -11.68
CA THR A 237 2.54 -9.19 -12.05
C THR A 237 3.47 -9.40 -10.85
N TRP A 238 3.01 -9.10 -9.65
CA TRP A 238 3.73 -9.29 -8.39
C TRP A 238 3.77 -10.75 -7.91
N ARG A 239 2.96 -11.62 -8.51
CA ARG A 239 2.89 -13.04 -8.15
C ARG A 239 3.98 -13.80 -8.86
N LYS A 240 5.05 -13.99 -8.16
CA LYS A 240 6.23 -14.76 -8.53
C LYS A 240 6.58 -15.66 -7.34
N ASN A 241 7.18 -16.80 -7.60
CA ASN A 241 7.72 -17.66 -6.55
C ASN A 241 8.98 -17.02 -5.95
N TYR A 242 8.84 -16.40 -4.79
CA TYR A 242 9.94 -15.79 -4.03
C TYR A 242 10.60 -16.76 -3.04
N THR A 243 10.12 -18.00 -2.90
CA THR A 243 10.70 -18.99 -1.96
C THR A 243 12.21 -19.18 -2.14
N PRO A 244 12.75 -19.31 -3.37
CA PRO A 244 14.20 -19.44 -3.54
C PRO A 244 14.97 -18.18 -3.10
N LEU A 245 14.40 -16.99 -3.28
CA LEU A 245 15.01 -15.74 -2.84
C LEU A 245 14.98 -15.62 -1.32
N LEU A 246 13.81 -15.82 -0.71
CA LEU A 246 13.66 -15.82 0.74
C LEU A 246 14.62 -16.79 1.40
N GLY A 247 14.78 -18.00 0.83
CA GLY A 247 15.65 -19.04 1.37
C GLY A 247 17.14 -18.69 1.42
N ARG A 248 17.63 -17.85 0.49
CA ARG A 248 19.05 -17.44 0.42
C ARG A 248 19.32 -16.03 0.94
N LEU A 249 18.28 -15.27 1.28
CA LEU A 249 18.42 -13.91 1.77
C LEU A 249 19.13 -13.90 3.12
N THR A 250 20.20 -13.10 3.24
CA THR A 250 20.99 -12.95 4.48
C THR A 250 20.97 -11.52 5.02
N LEU A 251 20.41 -10.57 4.26
CA LEU A 251 20.31 -9.18 4.69
C LEU A 251 19.48 -9.03 5.96
N PRO A 252 19.82 -8.08 6.83
CA PRO A 252 18.97 -7.67 7.93
C PRO A 252 17.56 -7.40 7.45
N THR A 253 16.59 -8.12 8.02
CA THR A 253 15.19 -8.07 7.58
C THR A 253 14.28 -7.90 8.78
N LEU A 254 13.41 -6.89 8.74
CA LEU A 254 12.30 -6.72 9.66
C LEU A 254 10.99 -7.05 8.95
N ILE A 255 10.18 -7.91 9.56
CA ILE A 255 8.85 -8.26 9.06
C ILE A 255 7.82 -7.73 10.04
N VAL A 256 6.99 -6.79 9.60
CA VAL A 256 5.95 -6.18 10.42
C VAL A 256 4.58 -6.62 9.93
N SER A 257 3.76 -7.17 10.82
CA SER A 257 2.37 -7.54 10.53
C SER A 257 1.42 -6.73 11.41
N GLY A 258 0.24 -6.40 10.88
CA GLY A 258 -0.87 -5.96 11.72
C GLY A 258 -1.36 -7.14 12.55
N ARG A 259 -1.68 -6.89 13.83
CA ARG A 259 -2.20 -7.93 14.73
C ARG A 259 -3.73 -8.05 14.67
N ASP A 260 -4.40 -7.00 14.20
CA ASP A 260 -5.85 -6.95 14.18
C ASP A 260 -6.37 -7.51 12.85
N ILE A 261 -7.46 -8.24 12.90
CA ILE A 261 -8.16 -8.67 11.70
C ILE A 261 -9.10 -7.54 11.29
N GLY A 262 -9.09 -7.13 10.02
CA GLY A 262 -9.95 -6.06 9.55
C GLY A 262 -11.43 -6.31 9.83
N ALA A 263 -12.17 -5.25 10.10
CA ALA A 263 -13.62 -5.31 10.34
C ALA A 263 -14.41 -5.81 9.12
N GLY A 264 -13.82 -5.73 7.94
CA GLY A 264 -14.28 -6.37 6.72
C GLY A 264 -13.48 -7.62 6.46
N GLU A 265 -14.14 -8.75 6.43
CA GLU A 265 -13.57 -10.05 6.13
C GLU A 265 -12.80 -10.02 4.80
N GLY A 266 -11.53 -9.85 4.94
CA GLY A 266 -10.51 -9.45 4.05
C GLY A 266 -10.38 -10.03 2.65
N VAL A 267 -10.15 -9.14 1.73
CA VAL A 267 -9.58 -9.45 0.40
C VAL A 267 -8.12 -8.98 0.30
N GLY A 268 -7.64 -8.13 1.24
CA GLY A 268 -6.35 -7.44 1.10
C GLY A 268 -5.10 -8.31 1.17
N ASN A 269 -5.04 -9.27 2.07
CA ASN A 269 -3.89 -10.16 2.28
C ASN A 269 -4.20 -11.65 2.06
N ALA A 270 -5.45 -11.98 1.73
CA ALA A 270 -5.72 -13.34 1.30
C ALA A 270 -4.88 -13.60 0.04
N PRO A 271 -4.10 -14.68 0.00
CA PRO A 271 -3.72 -15.24 -1.28
C PRO A 271 -5.03 -15.35 -2.04
N SER A 272 -5.05 -14.95 -3.30
CA SER A 272 -6.25 -15.16 -4.09
C SER A 272 -6.56 -16.62 -3.97
N ALA A 273 -7.76 -16.88 -3.42
CA ALA A 273 -8.23 -18.23 -3.24
C ALA A 273 -7.87 -19.06 -4.45
N PRO A 274 -7.37 -20.28 -4.24
CA PRO A 274 -7.22 -21.18 -5.35
C PRO A 274 -8.56 -21.23 -6.06
N SER A 275 -8.58 -20.78 -7.22
CA SER A 275 -9.31 -21.10 -8.44
C SER A 275 -10.69 -21.76 -8.42
N GLU A 276 -11.50 -21.77 -7.40
CA GLU A 276 -12.91 -22.15 -7.60
C GLU A 276 -13.70 -21.10 -8.45
N VAL A 277 -13.18 -19.87 -8.51
CA VAL A 277 -13.69 -18.86 -9.44
C VAL A 277 -12.56 -18.50 -10.38
N ASP A 278 -12.64 -18.89 -11.65
CA ASP A 278 -11.70 -18.46 -12.69
C ASP A 278 -11.83 -16.93 -12.88
N LYS A 279 -11.13 -16.16 -12.02
CA LYS A 279 -11.09 -14.70 -12.06
C LYS A 279 -10.41 -14.17 -13.34
N THR A 280 -9.90 -15.06 -14.16
CA THR A 280 -9.28 -14.70 -15.44
C THR A 280 -10.29 -14.67 -16.58
N SER A 281 -11.50 -15.19 -16.38
CA SER A 281 -12.59 -15.08 -17.33
C SER A 281 -13.48 -13.87 -17.02
N TYR A 282 -14.11 -13.30 -18.04
CA TYR A 282 -15.11 -12.25 -17.89
C TYR A 282 -16.27 -12.69 -16.98
N LYS A 283 -16.71 -13.94 -17.13
CA LYS A 283 -17.73 -14.57 -16.26
C LYS A 283 -17.24 -14.68 -14.82
N GLY A 284 -15.99 -15.05 -14.61
CA GLY A 284 -15.37 -15.11 -13.28
C GLY A 284 -15.30 -13.75 -12.60
N LEU A 285 -14.98 -12.69 -13.36
CA LEU A 285 -14.95 -11.33 -12.84
C LEU A 285 -16.35 -10.82 -12.49
N LEU A 286 -17.34 -11.06 -13.34
CA LEU A 286 -18.76 -10.72 -13.07
C LEU A 286 -19.32 -11.57 -11.94
N SER A 287 -18.99 -12.85 -11.87
CA SER A 287 -19.35 -13.73 -10.76
C SER A 287 -18.72 -13.21 -9.45
N TRP A 288 -17.46 -12.80 -9.47
CA TRP A 288 -16.78 -12.19 -8.32
C TRP A 288 -17.49 -10.91 -7.88
N PHE A 289 -17.86 -10.01 -8.79
CA PHE A 289 -18.65 -8.81 -8.48
C PHE A 289 -20.06 -9.15 -7.99
N SER A 290 -20.71 -10.17 -8.55
CA SER A 290 -22.04 -10.57 -8.13
C SER A 290 -22.05 -11.28 -6.77
N VAL A 291 -21.04 -12.08 -6.49
CA VAL A 291 -20.82 -12.72 -5.19
C VAL A 291 -20.45 -11.66 -4.15
N TRP A 292 -19.55 -10.75 -4.48
CA TRP A 292 -19.22 -9.60 -3.63
C TRP A 292 -20.46 -8.74 -3.29
N ARG A 293 -21.40 -8.60 -4.24
CA ARG A 293 -22.67 -7.87 -4.05
C ARG A 293 -23.70 -8.66 -3.23
N LYS A 294 -23.80 -9.98 -3.42
CA LYS A 294 -24.82 -10.83 -2.77
C LYS A 294 -24.41 -11.34 -1.38
N GLU A 295 -23.17 -11.65 -1.19
CA GLU A 295 -22.65 -12.29 0.03
C GLU A 295 -22.02 -11.31 1.00
N GLY A 296 -22.46 -10.09 1.08
CA GLY A 296 -21.92 -8.98 1.83
C GLY A 296 -21.63 -9.18 3.33
N ARG A 297 -21.64 -10.39 3.85
CA ARG A 297 -21.18 -10.76 5.20
C ARG A 297 -20.94 -12.27 5.24
N GLY A 298 -19.70 -12.74 5.13
CA GLY A 298 -19.35 -14.09 5.54
C GLY A 298 -19.39 -15.19 4.48
N GLY A 299 -19.25 -14.87 3.22
CA GLY A 299 -19.18 -15.85 2.14
C GLY A 299 -17.88 -16.68 2.13
N ARG A 300 -17.81 -17.69 1.24
CA ARG A 300 -16.65 -18.61 1.14
C ARG A 300 -15.30 -17.94 1.01
N PHE A 301 -15.26 -16.69 0.49
CA PHE A 301 -14.02 -15.90 0.42
C PHE A 301 -13.48 -15.48 1.78
N ALA A 302 -14.36 -15.14 2.72
CA ALA A 302 -13.98 -14.85 4.09
C ALA A 302 -13.45 -16.11 4.79
N GLN A 303 -14.05 -17.27 4.52
CA GLN A 303 -13.58 -18.54 5.06
C GLN A 303 -12.19 -18.86 4.51
N VAL A 304 -11.99 -18.76 3.19
CA VAL A 304 -10.70 -19.00 2.56
C VAL A 304 -9.65 -17.97 3.00
N ALA A 305 -10.05 -16.71 3.20
CA ALA A 305 -9.16 -15.69 3.75
C ALA A 305 -8.73 -16.06 5.19
N ARG A 306 -9.66 -16.56 6.00
CA ARG A 306 -9.35 -17.04 7.35
C ARG A 306 -8.43 -18.27 7.34
N ASP A 307 -8.69 -19.21 6.44
CA ASP A 307 -7.92 -20.47 6.35
C ASP A 307 -6.49 -20.25 5.81
N LEU A 308 -6.25 -19.17 5.06
CA LEU A 308 -5.00 -18.91 4.35
C LEU A 308 -4.09 -17.85 5.00
N GLY A 309 -4.27 -17.49 6.27
CA GLY A 309 -3.28 -16.63 6.94
C GLY A 309 -3.87 -15.44 7.70
N THR A 310 -5.01 -15.62 8.31
CA THR A 310 -5.62 -14.64 9.21
C THR A 310 -5.03 -14.66 10.62
N ASP A 311 -4.16 -15.63 10.94
CA ASP A 311 -3.34 -15.58 12.14
C ASP A 311 -2.05 -14.78 11.86
N PRO A 312 -1.92 -13.54 12.36
CA PRO A 312 -0.73 -12.74 12.15
C PRO A 312 0.54 -13.38 12.72
N ALA A 313 0.42 -14.12 13.81
CA ALA A 313 1.55 -14.79 14.43
C ALA A 313 2.01 -16.00 13.59
N ALA A 314 1.08 -16.79 13.03
CA ALA A 314 1.41 -17.84 12.08
C ALA A 314 2.11 -17.27 10.86
N LYS A 315 1.58 -16.21 10.28
CA LYS A 315 2.18 -15.53 9.13
C LYS A 315 3.63 -15.10 9.38
N LEU A 316 3.93 -14.53 10.54
CA LEU A 316 5.30 -14.16 10.90
C LEU A 316 6.19 -15.41 11.07
N ARG A 317 5.70 -16.49 11.68
CA ARG A 317 6.43 -17.77 11.77
C ARG A 317 6.73 -18.36 10.39
N ASP A 318 5.77 -18.30 9.46
CA ASP A 318 5.94 -18.80 8.09
C ASP A 318 7.01 -18.01 7.34
N PHE A 319 7.07 -16.69 7.52
CA PHE A 319 8.14 -15.87 6.96
C PHE A 319 9.51 -16.24 7.52
N VAL A 320 9.64 -16.38 8.85
CA VAL A 320 10.92 -16.80 9.49
C VAL A 320 11.31 -18.17 8.98
N GLY A 321 10.36 -19.11 8.86
CA GLY A 321 10.59 -20.45 8.30
C GLY A 321 11.01 -20.44 6.82
N ALA A 322 10.51 -19.48 6.04
CA ALA A 322 10.88 -19.29 4.63
C ALA A 322 12.27 -18.64 4.45
N MET A 323 12.88 -18.09 5.51
CA MET A 323 14.16 -17.36 5.50
C MET A 323 15.24 -18.05 6.35
N PRO A 324 15.56 -19.34 6.12
CA PRO A 324 16.46 -20.10 7.00
C PRO A 324 17.86 -19.52 7.07
N ALA A 325 18.40 -18.96 6.00
CA ALA A 325 19.73 -18.35 5.99
C ALA A 325 19.79 -17.10 6.90
N ALA A 326 18.80 -16.20 6.79
CA ALA A 326 18.71 -15.02 7.61
C ALA A 326 18.38 -15.36 9.08
N ALA A 327 17.55 -16.37 9.33
CA ALA A 327 17.23 -16.85 10.67
C ALA A 327 18.46 -17.44 11.36
N ALA A 328 19.24 -18.27 10.67
CA ALA A 328 20.49 -18.83 11.18
C ALA A 328 21.55 -17.76 11.48
N ALA A 329 21.59 -16.71 10.66
CA ALA A 329 22.46 -15.54 10.86
C ALA A 329 21.95 -14.58 11.96
N GLY A 330 20.75 -14.80 12.50
CA GLY A 330 20.14 -13.90 13.48
C GLY A 330 19.79 -12.52 12.89
N THR A 331 19.59 -12.42 11.56
CA THR A 331 19.34 -11.14 10.87
C THR A 331 17.86 -10.88 10.59
N VAL A 332 16.96 -11.81 10.95
CA VAL A 332 15.50 -11.64 10.85
C VAL A 332 14.92 -11.18 12.18
N GLU A 333 14.12 -10.13 12.12
CA GLU A 333 13.29 -9.65 13.23
C GLU A 333 11.82 -9.60 12.80
N THR A 334 10.93 -9.77 13.77
CA THR A 334 9.48 -9.71 13.52
C THR A 334 8.79 -8.80 14.53
N ALA A 335 7.76 -8.08 14.08
CA ALA A 335 6.95 -7.25 14.95
C ALA A 335 5.46 -7.36 14.60
N MET A 336 4.60 -7.21 15.61
CA MET A 336 3.15 -7.09 15.43
C MET A 336 2.69 -5.74 15.98
N LEU A 337 2.02 -4.97 15.13
CA LEU A 337 1.52 -3.63 15.47
C LEU A 337 -0.02 -3.59 15.44
N PRO A 338 -0.65 -2.64 16.15
CA PRO A 338 -2.08 -2.39 15.98
C PRO A 338 -2.40 -2.09 14.50
N GLY A 339 -3.58 -2.47 14.06
CA GLY A 339 -3.96 -2.31 12.65
C GLY A 339 -3.86 -3.60 11.86
N TRP A 340 -4.15 -3.52 10.58
CA TRP A 340 -4.22 -4.70 9.72
C TRP A 340 -3.30 -4.62 8.50
N ASN A 341 -3.69 -3.88 7.46
CA ASN A 341 -3.05 -3.99 6.14
C ASN A 341 -2.21 -2.78 5.75
N VAL A 342 -2.64 -1.59 6.15
CA VAL A 342 -2.01 -0.31 5.74
C VAL A 342 -1.37 0.39 6.94
N LEU A 343 -0.41 -0.29 7.56
CA LEU A 343 0.21 0.14 8.82
C LEU A 343 0.88 1.52 8.74
N VAL A 344 1.35 1.94 7.57
CA VAL A 344 1.88 3.31 7.36
C VAL A 344 0.82 4.39 7.62
N TYR A 345 -0.46 4.02 7.59
CA TYR A 345 -1.59 4.90 7.88
C TYR A 345 -2.29 4.54 9.19
N GLU A 346 -2.46 3.25 9.50
CA GLU A 346 -3.18 2.80 10.69
C GLU A 346 -2.38 2.98 11.98
N SER A 347 -1.07 2.74 11.94
CA SER A 347 -0.17 2.77 13.10
C SER A 347 1.15 3.45 12.78
N PRO A 348 1.11 4.70 12.28
CA PRO A 348 2.27 5.38 11.77
C PRO A 348 3.36 5.59 12.83
N SER A 349 2.98 5.93 14.06
CA SER A 349 3.92 6.18 15.16
C SER A 349 4.58 4.89 15.65
N GLU A 350 3.79 3.86 15.87
CA GLU A 350 4.27 2.54 16.29
C GLU A 350 5.20 1.93 15.22
N LEU A 351 4.83 2.08 13.94
CA LEU A 351 5.65 1.62 12.83
C LEU A 351 6.97 2.39 12.74
N ALA A 352 6.94 3.71 12.94
CA ALA A 352 8.15 4.52 12.92
C ALA A 352 9.10 4.14 14.07
N VAL A 353 8.57 3.89 15.28
CA VAL A 353 9.34 3.39 16.42
C VAL A 353 10.01 2.05 16.11
N GLU A 354 9.24 1.11 15.56
CA GLU A 354 9.75 -0.24 15.28
C GLU A 354 10.83 -0.22 14.20
N ILE A 355 10.61 0.50 13.10
CA ILE A 355 11.60 0.63 12.02
C ILE A 355 12.86 1.35 12.53
N GLY A 356 12.70 2.46 13.27
CA GLY A 356 13.83 3.19 13.85
C GLY A 356 14.62 2.33 14.83
N GLY A 357 13.94 1.54 15.66
CA GLY A 357 14.56 0.58 16.56
C GLY A 357 15.36 -0.49 15.81
N PHE A 358 14.79 -1.07 14.77
CA PHE A 358 15.47 -2.04 13.91
C PHE A 358 16.74 -1.47 13.28
N VAL A 359 16.63 -0.29 12.65
CA VAL A 359 17.78 0.36 12.01
C VAL A 359 18.91 0.61 13.02
N ARG A 360 18.57 1.06 14.20
CA ARG A 360 19.55 1.30 15.27
C ARG A 360 20.21 0.01 15.76
N ARG A 361 19.42 -1.05 15.99
CA ARG A 361 19.97 -2.35 16.42
C ARG A 361 20.92 -2.96 15.39
N ARG A 362 20.61 -2.78 14.10
CA ARG A 362 21.35 -3.42 13.01
C ARG A 362 22.50 -2.60 12.45
N PHE A 363 22.39 -1.29 12.50
CA PHE A 363 23.31 -0.40 11.78
C PHE A 363 23.89 0.74 12.66
N GLY A 364 23.46 0.88 13.92
CA GLY A 364 24.03 1.84 14.85
C GLY A 364 25.51 1.54 15.17
N ALA A 365 26.27 2.56 15.55
CA ALA A 365 27.68 2.44 15.86
C ALA A 365 27.93 1.39 16.95
N SER A 366 29.09 0.72 16.85
CA SER A 366 29.45 -0.51 17.58
C SER A 366 29.96 -0.32 19.01
N ASP A 367 29.32 0.48 19.84
CA ASP A 367 29.54 0.43 21.29
C ASP A 367 28.56 -0.55 21.93
N GLU A 368 29.01 -1.75 22.26
CA GLU A 368 28.19 -2.82 22.85
C GLU A 368 27.50 -2.38 24.16
N ALA A 369 28.09 -1.51 24.96
CA ALA A 369 27.49 -0.95 26.17
C ALA A 369 26.42 0.13 25.86
N GLY A 370 26.54 0.86 24.76
CA GLY A 370 25.60 1.89 24.33
C GLY A 370 24.37 1.32 23.61
N ARG A 371 24.48 0.13 22.99
CA ARG A 371 23.38 -0.49 22.21
C ARG A 371 22.16 -0.82 23.06
N ALA A 372 22.34 -1.44 24.22
CA ALA A 372 21.22 -1.84 25.08
C ALA A 372 20.57 -0.62 25.75
N SER A 373 21.36 0.32 26.29
CA SER A 373 20.84 1.50 27.00
C SER A 373 20.24 2.54 26.02
N GLY A 374 20.89 2.76 24.87
CA GLY A 374 20.39 3.70 23.85
C GLY A 374 19.10 3.25 23.18
N ALA A 375 18.95 1.96 22.88
CA ALA A 375 17.72 1.42 22.31
C ALA A 375 16.54 1.48 23.30
N GLN A 376 16.79 1.17 24.59
CA GLN A 376 15.76 1.28 25.63
C GLN A 376 15.38 2.73 25.92
N ALA A 377 16.37 3.64 26.01
CA ALA A 377 16.11 5.06 26.22
C ALA A 377 15.35 5.68 25.05
N TRP A 378 15.69 5.33 23.81
CA TRP A 378 14.96 5.80 22.63
C TRP A 378 13.53 5.27 22.58
N THR A 379 13.31 3.98 22.87
CA THR A 379 11.97 3.38 22.92
C THR A 379 11.11 4.07 23.98
N ALA A 380 11.68 4.36 25.17
CA ALA A 380 10.98 5.06 26.24
C ALA A 380 10.62 6.50 25.83
N GLN A 381 11.56 7.26 25.24
CA GLN A 381 11.31 8.61 24.74
C GLN A 381 10.30 8.65 23.60
N ALA A 382 10.37 7.67 22.69
CA ALA A 382 9.40 7.55 21.60
C ALA A 382 7.99 7.24 22.11
N ILE A 383 7.87 6.33 23.09
CA ILE A 383 6.59 6.01 23.73
C ILE A 383 6.03 7.26 24.44
N GLU A 384 6.86 8.00 25.17
CA GLU A 384 6.46 9.24 25.82
C GLU A 384 6.02 10.30 24.82
N ALA A 385 6.76 10.49 23.72
CA ALA A 385 6.40 11.40 22.64
C ALA A 385 5.07 11.03 21.98
N ILE A 386 4.84 9.73 21.73
CA ILE A 386 3.58 9.21 21.19
C ILE A 386 2.42 9.44 22.16
N GLN A 387 2.62 9.16 23.45
CA GLN A 387 1.60 9.40 24.46
C GLN A 387 1.24 10.89 24.54
N LYS A 388 2.24 11.76 24.52
CA LYS A 388 2.05 13.22 24.53
C LYS A 388 1.33 13.71 23.27
N ALA A 389 1.68 13.17 22.09
CA ALA A 389 1.01 13.48 20.83
C ALA A 389 -0.45 12.98 20.83
N LYS A 390 -0.72 11.76 21.34
CA LYS A 390 -2.09 11.22 21.48
C LYS A 390 -2.96 12.08 22.43
N VAL A 391 -2.39 12.53 23.55
CA VAL A 391 -3.10 13.44 24.49
C VAL A 391 -3.40 14.79 23.83
N SER A 392 -2.43 15.35 23.09
CA SER A 392 -2.60 16.61 22.36
C SER A 392 -3.65 16.49 21.24
N ALA A 393 -3.60 15.38 20.47
CA ALA A 393 -4.57 15.10 19.41
C ALA A 393 -5.99 14.88 19.98
N ALA A 394 -6.12 14.18 21.10
CA ALA A 394 -7.40 14.00 21.78
C ALA A 394 -7.97 15.33 22.29
N ALA A 395 -7.13 16.21 22.83
CA ALA A 395 -7.54 17.53 23.27
C ALA A 395 -7.97 18.41 22.08
N ALA A 396 -7.24 18.37 20.96
CA ALA A 396 -7.61 19.07 19.73
C ALA A 396 -8.92 18.55 19.14
N ALA A 397 -9.11 17.22 19.10
CA ALA A 397 -10.35 16.59 18.66
C ALA A 397 -11.55 16.94 19.55
N ALA A 398 -11.37 16.99 20.88
CA ALA A 398 -12.40 17.43 21.80
C ALA A 398 -12.79 18.91 21.58
N THR A 399 -11.80 19.77 21.30
CA THR A 399 -12.03 21.18 20.98
C THR A 399 -12.76 21.34 19.65
N ALA A 400 -12.37 20.57 18.63
CA ALA A 400 -13.03 20.56 17.32
C ALA A 400 -14.47 20.02 17.40
N ALA A 401 -14.68 18.95 18.19
CA ALA A 401 -16.02 18.40 18.44
C ALA A 401 -16.93 19.41 19.18
N ALA A 402 -16.41 20.14 20.16
CA ALA A 402 -17.14 21.20 20.85
C ALA A 402 -17.49 22.37 19.90
N ALA A 403 -16.58 22.75 19.02
CA ALA A 403 -16.82 23.76 17.99
C ALA A 403 -17.86 23.28 16.96
N ALA A 404 -17.76 22.04 16.51
CA ALA A 404 -18.73 21.42 15.59
C ALA A 404 -20.13 21.32 16.21
N ALA A 405 -20.23 20.96 17.51
CA ALA A 405 -21.48 20.92 18.23
C ALA A 405 -22.11 22.33 18.35
N ALA A 406 -21.30 23.37 18.57
CA ALA A 406 -21.74 24.76 18.58
C ALA A 406 -22.28 25.23 17.23
N VAL A 407 -21.69 24.75 16.12
CA VAL A 407 -22.16 25.06 14.75
C VAL A 407 -23.40 24.25 14.41
N ALA A 408 -23.50 22.97 14.85
CA ALA A 408 -24.64 22.08 14.58
C ALA A 408 -25.95 22.56 15.25
N THR A 409 -25.85 23.33 16.32
CA THR A 409 -27.04 23.98 16.95
C THR A 409 -27.59 25.16 16.15
N ALA A 410 -26.89 25.62 15.10
CA ALA A 410 -27.26 26.84 14.38
C ALA A 410 -27.99 26.64 13.05
N ALA A 411 -28.14 25.46 12.46
CA ALA A 411 -29.06 25.10 11.34
C ALA A 411 -28.69 23.72 10.75
N ALA A 412 -29.29 22.66 11.22
CA ALA A 412 -29.28 21.42 10.46
C ALA A 412 -30.45 21.44 9.44
N PRO A 413 -30.21 21.23 8.12
CA PRO A 413 -31.29 20.95 7.21
C PRO A 413 -32.00 19.66 7.65
N PRO A 414 -33.32 19.53 7.41
CA PRO A 414 -34.05 18.34 7.79
C PRO A 414 -33.44 17.10 7.12
N ALA A 415 -33.29 16.02 7.90
CA ALA A 415 -32.77 14.77 7.38
C ALA A 415 -33.64 14.29 6.18
N PRO A 416 -33.06 13.80 5.09
CA PRO A 416 -33.80 13.31 3.95
C PRO A 416 -34.72 12.15 4.38
N ARG A 417 -35.93 12.15 3.88
CA ARG A 417 -36.92 11.13 4.23
C ARG A 417 -36.48 9.75 3.72
N PRO A 418 -36.84 8.65 4.41
CA PRO A 418 -36.43 7.30 4.02
C PRO A 418 -36.79 6.92 2.58
N ASP A 419 -37.88 7.47 2.05
CA ASP A 419 -38.35 7.32 0.67
C ASP A 419 -37.44 8.06 -0.34
N GLU A 420 -36.90 9.22 0.01
CA GLU A 420 -35.92 9.93 -0.81
C GLU A 420 -34.59 9.17 -0.90
N VAL A 421 -34.09 8.66 0.22
CA VAL A 421 -32.88 7.82 0.25
C VAL A 421 -33.07 6.56 -0.58
N ARG A 422 -34.24 5.93 -0.51
CA ARG A 422 -34.59 4.75 -1.30
C ARG A 422 -34.70 5.07 -2.80
N SER A 423 -35.28 6.23 -3.15
CA SER A 423 -35.35 6.71 -4.52
C SER A 423 -33.99 6.98 -5.13
N TRP A 424 -33.05 7.55 -4.34
CA TRP A 424 -31.66 7.77 -4.78
C TRP A 424 -30.93 6.45 -5.00
N TYR A 425 -31.15 5.48 -4.11
CA TYR A 425 -30.58 4.15 -4.22
C TYR A 425 -31.12 3.40 -5.47
N ASP A 426 -32.44 3.41 -5.68
CA ASP A 426 -33.10 2.75 -6.81
C ASP A 426 -32.78 3.46 -8.15
N SER A 427 -32.55 4.77 -8.15
CA SER A 427 -32.10 5.50 -9.33
C SER A 427 -30.65 5.18 -9.67
N GLY A 428 -29.76 5.06 -8.67
CA GLY A 428 -28.38 4.62 -8.85
C GLY A 428 -28.30 3.19 -9.36
N VAL A 429 -29.15 2.30 -8.86
CA VAL A 429 -29.25 0.91 -9.31
C VAL A 429 -29.79 0.82 -10.73
N ARG A 430 -30.81 1.62 -11.10
CA ARG A 430 -31.36 1.66 -12.47
C ARG A 430 -30.37 2.20 -13.49
N LEU A 431 -29.62 3.26 -13.16
CA LEU A 431 -28.55 3.77 -14.03
C LEU A 431 -27.43 2.74 -14.23
N PHE A 432 -27.13 1.95 -13.21
CA PHE A 432 -26.10 0.92 -13.30
C PHE A 432 -26.58 -0.29 -14.12
N THR A 433 -27.81 -0.75 -13.93
CA THR A 433 -28.39 -1.85 -14.71
C THR A 433 -28.60 -1.45 -16.18
N SER A 434 -29.11 -0.25 -16.45
CA SER A 434 -29.24 0.30 -17.81
C SER A 434 -27.87 0.41 -18.51
N SER A 435 -26.83 0.85 -17.80
CA SER A 435 -25.46 0.91 -18.35
C SER A 435 -24.87 -0.49 -18.61
N MET A 436 -25.26 -1.49 -17.82
CA MET A 436 -24.83 -2.88 -18.02
C MET A 436 -25.55 -3.55 -19.17
N ASP A 437 -26.84 -3.25 -19.37
CA ASP A 437 -27.62 -3.71 -20.52
C ASP A 437 -27.12 -3.12 -21.84
N GLU A 438 -26.68 -1.84 -21.81
CA GLU A 438 -25.96 -1.22 -22.94
C GLU A 438 -24.66 -1.94 -23.25
N VAL A 439 -23.85 -2.21 -22.23
CA VAL A 439 -22.56 -2.93 -22.40
C VAL A 439 -22.80 -4.35 -22.92
N GLN A 440 -23.82 -5.04 -22.46
CA GLN A 440 -24.22 -6.35 -22.98
C GLN A 440 -24.66 -6.27 -24.43
N SER A 441 -25.46 -5.27 -24.78
CA SER A 441 -25.90 -5.01 -26.16
C SER A 441 -24.73 -4.76 -27.11
N TRP A 442 -23.75 -3.96 -26.69
CA TRP A 442 -22.51 -3.71 -27.46
C TRP A 442 -21.64 -4.96 -27.61
N TYR A 443 -21.58 -5.80 -26.57
CA TYR A 443 -20.85 -7.06 -26.62
C TYR A 443 -21.52 -8.04 -27.64
N ASP A 444 -22.82 -8.19 -27.56
CA ASP A 444 -23.58 -9.05 -28.46
C ASP A 444 -23.50 -8.56 -29.92
N LEU A 445 -23.47 -7.24 -30.14
CA LEU A 445 -23.22 -6.64 -31.43
C LEU A 445 -21.81 -6.98 -31.96
N GLY A 446 -20.78 -6.88 -31.09
CA GLY A 446 -19.40 -7.22 -31.44
C GLY A 446 -19.21 -8.69 -31.77
N VAL A 447 -19.90 -9.59 -31.06
CA VAL A 447 -19.91 -11.04 -31.36
C VAL A 447 -20.59 -11.32 -32.69
N ARG A 448 -21.72 -10.65 -32.99
CA ARG A 448 -22.45 -10.81 -34.30
C ARG A 448 -21.63 -10.27 -35.49
N LEU A 449 -20.87 -9.18 -35.28
CA LEU A 449 -19.98 -8.63 -36.32
C LEU A 449 -18.76 -9.54 -36.60
N LYS A 450 -18.25 -10.21 -35.57
CA LYS A 450 -17.17 -11.19 -35.74
C LYS A 450 -17.61 -12.50 -36.38
N ALA A 451 -18.88 -12.86 -36.29
CA ALA A 451 -19.42 -14.06 -36.91
C ALA A 451 -19.79 -13.84 -38.38
N LYS A 452 -19.75 -12.57 -38.89
CA LYS A 452 -20.04 -12.20 -40.29
C LYS A 452 -18.78 -11.80 -41.06
N ALA A 453 -17.63 -11.72 -40.42
CA ALA A 453 -16.31 -11.54 -41.03
C ALA A 453 -15.51 -12.87 -41.01
#